data_aa0c007a87891d761b898e100a57ea38
#
_entry.id   aa0c007a87891d761b898e100a57ea38
#
_cell.length_a   1.000
_cell.length_b   1.000
_cell.length_c   1.000
_cell.angle_alpha   90.00
_cell.angle_beta   90.00
_cell.angle_gamma   90.00
#
_symmetry.space_group_name_H-M   'P 1'
#
loop_
_entity.id
_entity.type
_entity.pdbx_description
1 polymer ?
#
loop_
_entity_poly.entity_id
_entity_poly.type
_entity_poly.pdbx_seq_one_letter_code
_entity_poly.pdbx_strand_id
1 'polypeptide(L)'
;MTTMQQQALEIPGITTMDMALNGWATATFSMDRRYRYRLWRRLSEQRDPHQFSLRLACVLLNPSIASATTEDPTLRKCIGFARRWGYHEIVIVNLFALIATDPAELLDAADPVGSANETFLRQELDRYADAVLLGWGTHRAVRLATSSLRVVTESRAKASCLGINKDGSPKHPLYVPYATKPTIWSAPP
;
A
#
# COMPACT_ATOMS: atom_id res chain seq x y z
N MET A 1 -26.17 -9.02 15.59
CA MET A 1 -24.73 -9.28 15.59
C MET A 1 -24.11 -8.30 14.63
N THR A 2 -23.44 -7.30 15.17
CA THR A 2 -22.93 -6.12 14.43
C THR A 2 -21.80 -6.57 13.54
N THR A 3 -22.04 -6.51 12.24
CA THR A 3 -20.99 -6.64 11.22
C THR A 3 -19.89 -5.67 11.63
N MET A 4 -18.68 -6.14 11.93
CA MET A 4 -17.51 -5.29 12.09
C MET A 4 -17.27 -4.60 10.74
N GLN A 5 -17.99 -3.51 10.50
CA GLN A 5 -17.61 -2.52 9.50
C GLN A 5 -16.17 -2.16 9.85
N GLN A 6 -15.27 -2.51 8.95
CA GLN A 6 -13.87 -2.05 9.03
C GLN A 6 -13.94 -0.54 9.15
N GLN A 7 -13.78 -0.03 10.38
CA GLN A 7 -13.67 1.40 10.61
C GLN A 7 -12.52 1.88 9.74
N ALA A 8 -12.88 2.62 8.72
CA ALA A 8 -11.91 3.29 7.90
C ALA A 8 -11.05 4.12 8.84
N LEU A 9 -9.74 3.94 8.72
CA LEU A 9 -8.78 4.62 9.55
C LEU A 9 -8.82 6.09 9.18
N GLU A 10 -9.45 6.88 10.04
CA GLU A 10 -9.34 8.33 10.03
C GLU A 10 -8.64 8.77 11.32
N ILE A 11 -7.77 9.77 11.19
CA ILE A 11 -7.21 10.48 12.31
C ILE A 11 -7.96 11.82 12.34
N PRO A 12 -8.90 12.03 13.29
CA PRO A 12 -9.73 13.24 13.32
C PRO A 12 -8.89 14.51 13.29
N GLY A 13 -9.28 15.46 12.43
CA GLY A 13 -8.58 16.74 12.27
C GLY A 13 -7.26 16.66 11.45
N ILE A 14 -6.82 15.45 11.06
CA ILE A 14 -5.56 15.25 10.31
C ILE A 14 -5.83 14.67 8.94
N THR A 15 -6.85 13.81 8.80
CA THR A 15 -7.13 13.08 7.55
C THR A 15 -8.58 13.22 7.11
N THR A 16 -8.81 13.06 5.79
CA THR A 16 -10.13 12.92 5.17
C THR A 16 -10.16 11.67 4.31
N MET A 17 -11.35 11.12 4.09
CA MET A 17 -11.52 9.86 3.37
C MET A 17 -12.52 9.99 2.22
N ASP A 18 -12.12 9.49 1.04
CA ASP A 18 -13.04 9.26 -0.07
C ASP A 18 -13.50 7.79 -0.07
N MET A 19 -14.78 7.57 -0.35
CA MET A 19 -15.37 6.25 -0.50
C MET A 19 -16.10 6.13 -1.82
N ALA A 20 -15.93 5.02 -2.52
CA ALA A 20 -16.76 4.71 -3.69
C ALA A 20 -18.21 4.40 -3.24
N LEU A 21 -19.19 4.74 -4.08
CA LEU A 21 -20.64 4.61 -3.78
C LEU A 21 -21.06 3.20 -3.37
N ASN A 22 -20.39 2.17 -3.88
CA ASN A 22 -20.65 0.77 -3.53
C ASN A 22 -19.94 0.29 -2.26
N GLY A 23 -19.18 1.15 -1.56
CA GLY A 23 -18.41 0.81 -0.38
C GLY A 23 -17.22 -0.13 -0.61
N TRP A 24 -16.85 -0.41 -1.87
CA TRP A 24 -15.80 -1.37 -2.23
C TRP A 24 -14.40 -0.75 -2.37
N ALA A 25 -14.32 0.55 -2.17
CA ALA A 25 -13.07 1.27 -2.28
C ALA A 25 -13.04 2.47 -1.35
N THR A 26 -11.90 2.68 -0.69
CA THR A 26 -11.62 3.87 0.10
C THR A 26 -10.23 4.41 -0.18
N ALA A 27 -10.07 5.72 -0.08
CA ALA A 27 -8.77 6.38 -0.10
C ALA A 27 -8.71 7.41 1.03
N THR A 28 -7.65 7.36 1.84
CA THR A 28 -7.45 8.28 2.97
C THR A 28 -6.34 9.27 2.65
N PHE A 29 -6.65 10.54 2.79
CA PHE A 29 -5.77 11.67 2.46
C PHE A 29 -5.51 12.56 3.67
N SER A 30 -4.48 13.40 3.61
CA SER A 30 -4.38 14.58 4.47
C SER A 30 -5.54 15.56 4.19
N MET A 31 -5.83 16.47 5.13
CA MET A 31 -6.89 17.46 4.96
C MET A 31 -6.66 18.37 3.74
N ASP A 32 -5.41 18.72 3.44
CA ASP A 32 -5.01 19.51 2.27
C ASP A 32 -4.88 18.68 0.99
N ARG A 33 -5.12 17.35 1.08
CA ARG A 33 -5.07 16.38 -0.01
C ARG A 33 -3.70 16.28 -0.73
N ARG A 34 -2.65 16.78 -0.15
CA ARG A 34 -1.28 16.64 -0.70
C ARG A 34 -0.70 15.25 -0.47
N TYR A 35 -1.20 14.52 0.55
CA TYR A 35 -0.73 13.19 0.91
C TYR A 35 -1.87 12.18 0.81
N ARG A 36 -1.58 10.98 0.29
CA ARG A 36 -2.47 9.82 0.36
C ARG A 36 -1.81 8.75 1.21
N TYR A 37 -2.38 8.49 2.37
CA TYR A 37 -1.83 7.54 3.33
C TYR A 37 -2.24 6.10 3.05
N ARG A 38 -3.43 5.89 2.46
CA ARG A 38 -4.02 4.57 2.27
C ARG A 38 -4.91 4.55 1.03
N LEU A 39 -4.90 3.41 0.32
CA LEU A 39 -5.84 3.11 -0.76
C LEU A 39 -6.28 1.65 -0.62
N TRP A 40 -7.54 1.41 -0.33
CA TRP A 40 -8.09 0.07 -0.13
C TRP A 40 -9.12 -0.28 -1.19
N ARG A 41 -9.16 -1.59 -1.56
CA ARG A 41 -10.13 -2.17 -2.48
C ARG A 41 -10.60 -3.51 -1.97
N ARG A 42 -11.91 -3.76 -2.07
CA ARG A 42 -12.50 -5.08 -2.05
C ARG A 42 -12.45 -5.66 -3.47
N LEU A 43 -12.03 -6.91 -3.59
CA LEU A 43 -11.79 -7.57 -4.89
C LEU A 43 -12.88 -8.59 -5.26
N SER A 44 -13.62 -9.07 -4.26
CA SER A 44 -14.70 -10.05 -4.44
C SER A 44 -15.80 -9.85 -3.40
N GLU A 45 -17.02 -10.28 -3.74
CA GLU A 45 -18.05 -10.46 -2.75
C GLU A 45 -17.67 -11.63 -1.84
N GLN A 46 -17.72 -11.40 -0.53
CA GLN A 46 -17.57 -12.46 0.44
C GLN A 46 -18.86 -13.30 0.42
N ARG A 47 -18.80 -14.49 -0.18
CA ARG A 47 -19.97 -15.37 -0.33
C ARG A 47 -20.33 -16.09 0.97
N ASP A 48 -19.34 -16.30 1.85
CA ASP A 48 -19.53 -16.99 3.12
C ASP A 48 -19.30 -16.00 4.28
N PRO A 49 -20.32 -15.71 5.12
CA PRO A 49 -20.19 -14.84 6.29
C PRO A 49 -19.20 -15.37 7.33
N HIS A 50 -18.89 -16.67 7.29
CA HIS A 50 -17.96 -17.34 8.21
C HIS A 50 -16.52 -17.41 7.66
N GLN A 51 -16.29 -17.04 6.41
CA GLN A 51 -14.95 -17.01 5.80
C GLN A 51 -14.25 -15.70 6.11
N PHE A 52 -13.04 -15.78 6.66
CA PHE A 52 -12.19 -14.60 6.88
C PHE A 52 -11.80 -13.97 5.52
N SER A 53 -11.91 -12.64 5.44
CA SER A 53 -11.46 -11.90 4.27
C SER A 53 -9.95 -11.75 4.31
N LEU A 54 -9.24 -12.40 3.38
CA LEU A 54 -7.78 -12.29 3.27
C LEU A 54 -7.38 -10.98 2.60
N ARG A 55 -6.50 -10.22 3.24
CA ARG A 55 -6.00 -8.93 2.76
C ARG A 55 -4.52 -8.97 2.40
N LEU A 56 -4.20 -8.52 1.19
CA LEU A 56 -2.82 -8.25 0.75
C LEU A 56 -2.51 -6.76 0.94
N ALA A 57 -1.47 -6.43 1.72
CA ALA A 57 -0.90 -5.09 1.74
C ALA A 57 0.24 -4.99 0.72
N CYS A 58 0.21 -3.96 -0.13
CA CYS A 58 1.31 -3.64 -1.04
C CYS A 58 1.99 -2.36 -0.57
N VAL A 59 3.32 -2.41 -0.35
CA VAL A 59 4.14 -1.23 -0.02
C VAL A 59 4.87 -0.79 -1.29
N LEU A 60 4.49 0.37 -1.81
CA LEU A 60 5.06 0.96 -3.04
C LEU A 60 5.89 2.21 -2.71
N LEU A 61 6.38 2.92 -3.72
CA LEU A 61 7.21 4.12 -3.51
C LEU A 61 6.38 5.30 -2.99
N ASN A 62 5.48 5.81 -3.83
CA ASN A 62 4.63 6.96 -3.55
C ASN A 62 3.28 6.87 -4.27
N PRO A 63 2.26 7.59 -3.82
CA PRO A 63 0.99 7.70 -4.53
C PRO A 63 1.13 8.48 -5.83
N SER A 64 0.39 8.04 -6.85
CA SER A 64 0.16 8.76 -8.09
C SER A 64 -1.32 9.20 -8.17
N ILE A 65 -1.92 9.14 -9.35
CA ILE A 65 -3.29 9.62 -9.61
C ILE A 65 -4.42 8.71 -9.13
N ALA A 66 -4.12 7.49 -8.69
CA ALA A 66 -5.15 6.55 -8.21
C ALA A 66 -5.91 7.10 -7.00
N SER A 67 -7.24 6.96 -7.00
CA SER A 67 -8.15 7.45 -5.96
C SER A 67 -9.15 6.35 -5.55
N ALA A 68 -10.16 6.68 -4.75
CA ALA A 68 -11.23 5.73 -4.42
C ALA A 68 -11.97 5.21 -5.67
N THR A 69 -12.03 5.98 -6.75
CA THR A 69 -12.78 5.64 -7.98
C THR A 69 -11.91 5.43 -9.20
N THR A 70 -10.63 5.82 -9.16
CA THR A 70 -9.71 5.77 -10.31
C THR A 70 -8.62 4.75 -10.09
N GLU A 71 -8.34 3.92 -11.09
CA GLU A 71 -7.23 2.96 -11.08
C GLU A 71 -6.13 3.39 -12.06
N ASP A 72 -4.89 3.39 -11.56
CA ASP A 72 -3.70 3.51 -12.40
C ASP A 72 -3.17 2.12 -12.84
N PRO A 73 -2.22 2.05 -13.79
CA PRO A 73 -1.65 0.78 -14.23
C PRO A 73 -1.00 -0.05 -13.10
N THR A 74 -0.40 0.61 -12.11
CA THR A 74 0.23 -0.06 -10.96
C THR A 74 -0.81 -0.71 -10.07
N LEU A 75 -1.88 0.01 -9.72
CA LEU A 75 -2.98 -0.53 -8.91
C LEU A 75 -3.63 -1.73 -9.63
N ARG A 76 -3.94 -1.62 -10.93
CA ARG A 76 -4.47 -2.75 -11.72
C ARG A 76 -3.55 -3.97 -11.68
N LYS A 77 -2.24 -3.75 -11.73
CA LYS A 77 -1.26 -4.83 -11.66
C LYS A 77 -1.25 -5.51 -10.28
N CYS A 78 -1.27 -4.73 -9.20
CA CYS A 78 -1.35 -5.26 -7.84
C CYS A 78 -2.66 -6.02 -7.59
N ILE A 79 -3.81 -5.49 -8.04
CA ILE A 79 -5.12 -6.19 -8.00
C ILE A 79 -5.04 -7.53 -8.75
N GLY A 80 -4.42 -7.55 -9.93
CA GLY A 80 -4.24 -8.77 -10.71
C GLY A 80 -3.42 -9.85 -9.98
N PHE A 81 -2.37 -9.48 -9.25
CA PHE A 81 -1.63 -10.39 -8.37
C PHE A 81 -2.49 -10.85 -7.20
N ALA A 82 -3.12 -9.92 -6.47
CA ALA A 82 -3.95 -10.24 -5.31
C ALA A 82 -5.05 -11.27 -5.65
N ARG A 83 -5.77 -11.07 -6.78
CA ARG A 83 -6.80 -12.01 -7.25
C ARG A 83 -6.24 -13.39 -7.58
N ARG A 84 -5.06 -13.47 -8.22
CA ARG A 84 -4.40 -14.75 -8.57
C ARG A 84 -3.96 -15.53 -7.35
N TRP A 85 -3.65 -14.84 -6.25
CA TRP A 85 -3.22 -15.46 -5.00
C TRP A 85 -4.36 -15.69 -4.02
N GLY A 86 -5.62 -15.42 -4.42
CA GLY A 86 -6.82 -15.70 -3.62
C GLY A 86 -7.12 -14.67 -2.53
N TYR A 87 -6.55 -13.46 -2.62
CA TYR A 87 -6.90 -12.38 -1.68
C TYR A 87 -8.25 -11.75 -2.06
N HIS A 88 -9.04 -11.43 -1.05
CA HIS A 88 -10.35 -10.80 -1.17
C HIS A 88 -10.29 -9.28 -1.09
N GLU A 89 -9.21 -8.76 -0.52
CA GLU A 89 -8.95 -7.34 -0.34
C GLU A 89 -7.50 -7.00 -0.66
N ILE A 90 -7.29 -5.77 -1.08
CA ILE A 90 -5.96 -5.20 -1.25
C ILE A 90 -5.90 -3.81 -0.62
N VAL A 91 -4.80 -3.51 0.01
CA VAL A 91 -4.47 -2.16 0.45
C VAL A 91 -3.12 -1.74 -0.14
N ILE A 92 -3.06 -0.51 -0.63
CA ILE A 92 -1.81 0.13 -1.06
C ILE A 92 -1.44 1.16 -0.01
N VAL A 93 -0.24 1.01 0.52
CA VAL A 93 0.48 2.00 1.34
C VAL A 93 1.83 2.29 0.69
N ASN A 94 2.49 3.35 1.07
CA ASN A 94 3.70 3.77 0.37
C ASN A 94 4.80 4.18 1.35
N LEU A 95 6.05 4.13 0.89
CA LEU A 95 7.18 4.68 1.65
C LEU A 95 7.04 6.19 1.84
N PHE A 96 6.52 6.88 0.82
CA PHE A 96 6.19 8.30 0.85
C PHE A 96 4.69 8.47 0.64
N ALA A 97 4.04 9.29 1.46
CA ALA A 97 2.61 9.59 1.28
C ALA A 97 2.37 10.77 0.32
N LEU A 98 3.39 11.58 0.00
CA LEU A 98 3.26 12.70 -0.92
C LEU A 98 2.78 12.21 -2.30
N ILE A 99 1.69 12.81 -2.78
CA ILE A 99 1.17 12.54 -4.12
C ILE A 99 2.05 13.23 -5.14
N ALA A 100 2.72 12.42 -5.98
CA ALA A 100 3.57 12.93 -7.05
C ALA A 100 3.49 11.99 -8.25
N THR A 101 3.28 12.55 -9.45
CA THR A 101 3.28 11.76 -10.69
C THR A 101 4.70 11.46 -11.13
N ASP A 102 5.61 12.42 -10.98
CA ASP A 102 7.04 12.23 -11.15
C ASP A 102 7.69 11.98 -9.77
N PRO A 103 8.27 10.78 -9.52
CA PRO A 103 8.96 10.51 -8.27
C PRO A 103 10.17 11.42 -7.99
N ALA A 104 10.67 12.16 -8.97
CA ALA A 104 11.73 13.15 -8.75
C ALA A 104 11.29 14.27 -7.80
N GLU A 105 10.01 14.63 -7.79
CA GLU A 105 9.42 15.63 -6.88
C GLU A 105 9.63 15.29 -5.39
N LEU A 106 9.79 13.99 -5.06
CA LEU A 106 10.06 13.55 -3.68
C LEU A 106 11.40 14.06 -3.14
N LEU A 107 12.36 14.38 -4.02
CA LEU A 107 13.69 14.81 -3.63
C LEU A 107 13.72 16.28 -3.20
N ASP A 108 12.81 17.07 -3.73
CA ASP A 108 12.74 18.52 -3.53
C ASP A 108 11.66 18.90 -2.49
N ALA A 109 10.83 17.91 -2.08
CA ALA A 109 9.78 18.13 -1.09
C ALA A 109 10.37 18.25 0.32
N ALA A 110 9.88 19.22 1.10
CA ALA A 110 10.30 19.43 2.48
C ALA A 110 9.94 18.23 3.39
N ASP A 111 8.76 17.62 3.17
CA ASP A 111 8.31 16.40 3.84
C ASP A 111 7.65 15.46 2.83
N PRO A 112 8.39 14.58 2.16
CA PRO A 112 7.81 13.62 1.23
C PRO A 112 7.12 12.45 1.94
N VAL A 113 7.49 12.14 3.19
CA VAL A 113 6.94 11.02 3.96
C VAL A 113 5.50 11.32 4.38
N GLY A 114 5.25 12.51 4.92
CA GLY A 114 3.95 12.91 5.46
C GLY A 114 3.76 12.47 6.91
N SER A 115 3.24 13.38 7.73
CA SER A 115 3.19 13.27 9.20
C SER A 115 2.44 12.05 9.75
N ALA A 116 1.43 11.54 9.03
CA ALA A 116 0.64 10.38 9.47
C ALA A 116 1.08 9.05 8.80
N ASN A 117 2.05 9.06 7.87
CA ASN A 117 2.37 7.89 7.06
C ASN A 117 2.81 6.67 7.88
N GLU A 118 3.69 6.86 8.88
CA GLU A 118 4.15 5.77 9.73
C GLU A 118 2.99 5.11 10.50
N THR A 119 2.02 5.90 10.96
CA THR A 119 0.84 5.38 11.65
C THR A 119 0.04 4.46 10.74
N PHE A 120 -0.24 4.90 9.51
CA PHE A 120 -0.96 4.07 8.53
C PHE A 120 -0.16 2.83 8.11
N LEU A 121 1.15 2.95 7.89
CA LEU A 121 2.01 1.80 7.61
C LEU A 121 1.93 0.75 8.72
N ARG A 122 2.15 1.14 9.99
CA ARG A 122 2.10 0.21 11.14
C ARG A 122 0.73 -0.45 11.25
N GLN A 123 -0.34 0.30 11.14
CA GLN A 123 -1.68 -0.24 11.26
C GLN A 123 -2.00 -1.26 10.15
N GLU A 124 -1.66 -0.93 8.90
CA GLU A 124 -1.94 -1.86 7.80
C GLU A 124 -1.04 -3.09 7.81
N LEU A 125 0.25 -2.95 8.15
CA LEU A 125 1.18 -4.07 8.12
C LEU A 125 1.05 -4.99 9.34
N ASP A 126 0.85 -4.43 10.55
CA ASP A 126 0.89 -5.21 11.79
C ASP A 126 -0.49 -5.70 12.26
N ARG A 127 -1.56 -5.02 11.84
CA ARG A 127 -2.90 -5.27 12.38
C ARG A 127 -3.88 -5.83 11.37
N TYR A 128 -3.79 -5.45 10.10
CA TYR A 128 -4.83 -5.75 9.13
C TYR A 128 -4.39 -6.63 7.96
N ALA A 129 -3.11 -6.68 7.61
CA ALA A 129 -2.64 -7.48 6.49
C ALA A 129 -2.41 -8.94 6.87
N ASP A 130 -2.88 -9.87 6.03
CA ASP A 130 -2.54 -11.29 6.11
C ASP A 130 -1.21 -11.60 5.43
N ALA A 131 -0.83 -10.77 4.44
CA ALA A 131 0.45 -10.82 3.77
C ALA A 131 0.89 -9.44 3.25
N VAL A 132 2.19 -9.25 3.10
CA VAL A 132 2.80 -8.01 2.63
C VAL A 132 3.62 -8.26 1.37
N LEU A 133 3.34 -7.48 0.32
CA LEU A 133 4.09 -7.42 -0.92
C LEU A 133 4.86 -6.10 -1.01
N LEU A 134 6.16 -6.16 -1.08
CA LEU A 134 7.03 -5.01 -1.26
C LEU A 134 7.32 -4.79 -2.74
N GLY A 135 7.27 -3.51 -3.18
CA GLY A 135 7.40 -3.21 -4.59
C GLY A 135 7.68 -1.74 -4.92
N TRP A 136 8.55 -1.05 -4.18
CA TRP A 136 8.88 0.36 -4.43
C TRP A 136 9.85 0.58 -5.60
N GLY A 137 10.54 -0.46 -6.10
CA GLY A 137 11.50 -0.32 -7.21
C GLY A 137 12.80 0.36 -6.81
N THR A 138 13.58 0.74 -7.84
CA THR A 138 14.85 1.47 -7.67
C THR A 138 14.60 2.95 -7.91
N HIS A 139 14.58 3.76 -6.88
CA HIS A 139 14.55 5.21 -7.02
C HIS A 139 15.43 5.84 -5.93
N ARG A 140 16.24 6.83 -6.30
CA ARG A 140 17.19 7.46 -5.38
C ARG A 140 16.53 8.10 -4.15
N ALA A 141 15.24 8.47 -4.23
CA ALA A 141 14.47 9.00 -3.10
C ALA A 141 14.29 7.96 -1.97
N VAL A 142 14.37 6.65 -2.22
CA VAL A 142 14.19 5.61 -1.19
C VAL A 142 15.08 5.85 0.04
N ARG A 143 16.28 6.41 -0.15
CA ARG A 143 17.19 6.78 0.96
C ARG A 143 16.60 7.82 1.93
N LEU A 144 15.60 8.60 1.51
CA LEU A 144 14.91 9.58 2.35
C LEU A 144 13.77 8.96 3.16
N ALA A 145 13.34 7.74 2.84
CA ALA A 145 12.23 7.03 3.49
C ALA A 145 12.65 6.27 4.74
N THR A 146 13.67 6.70 5.46
CA THR A 146 14.28 5.95 6.59
C THR A 146 13.25 5.54 7.64
N SER A 147 12.33 6.42 8.01
CA SER A 147 11.30 6.13 9.00
C SER A 147 10.30 5.08 8.49
N SER A 148 9.83 5.21 7.25
CA SER A 148 8.93 4.24 6.61
C SER A 148 9.59 2.88 6.41
N LEU A 149 10.86 2.84 5.98
CA LEU A 149 11.63 1.60 5.83
C LEU A 149 11.80 0.91 7.18
N ARG A 150 12.06 1.66 8.26
CA ARG A 150 12.11 1.11 9.61
C ARG A 150 10.79 0.42 9.97
N VAL A 151 9.63 1.06 9.73
CA VAL A 151 8.33 0.44 9.98
C VAL A 151 8.18 -0.87 9.20
N VAL A 152 8.56 -0.88 7.91
CA VAL A 152 8.47 -2.08 7.06
C VAL A 152 9.37 -3.21 7.57
N THR A 153 10.60 -2.90 8.02
CA THR A 153 11.55 -3.91 8.53
C THR A 153 11.23 -4.43 9.93
N GLU A 154 10.60 -3.60 10.77
CA GLU A 154 10.14 -3.97 12.12
C GLU A 154 8.77 -4.66 12.11
N SER A 155 8.03 -4.64 11.00
CA SER A 155 6.71 -5.25 10.90
C SER A 155 6.75 -6.75 11.20
N ARG A 156 5.72 -7.22 11.91
CA ARG A 156 5.53 -8.64 12.25
C ARG A 156 5.15 -9.49 11.03
N ALA A 157 4.60 -8.88 10.00
CA ALA A 157 4.20 -9.57 8.78
C ALA A 157 5.42 -9.97 7.96
N LYS A 158 5.47 -11.24 7.52
CA LYS A 158 6.51 -11.69 6.58
C LYS A 158 6.33 -10.97 5.26
N ALA A 159 7.28 -10.08 4.96
CA ALA A 159 7.28 -9.33 3.73
C ALA A 159 7.84 -10.18 2.58
N SER A 160 7.18 -10.14 1.44
CA SER A 160 7.58 -10.79 0.20
C SER A 160 7.78 -9.76 -0.91
N CYS A 161 8.51 -10.14 -1.97
CA CYS A 161 8.66 -9.33 -3.17
C CYS A 161 8.58 -10.19 -4.43
N LEU A 162 8.44 -9.55 -5.59
CA LEU A 162 8.40 -10.19 -6.91
C LEU A 162 9.80 -10.28 -7.55
N GLY A 163 10.83 -10.32 -6.75
CA GLY A 163 12.23 -10.31 -7.14
C GLY A 163 12.96 -9.05 -6.67
N ILE A 164 14.27 -9.07 -6.75
CA ILE A 164 15.17 -8.06 -6.21
C ILE A 164 15.96 -7.42 -7.35
N ASN A 165 16.15 -6.12 -7.28
CA ASN A 165 17.02 -5.35 -8.17
C ASN A 165 18.48 -5.45 -7.72
N LYS A 166 19.43 -4.96 -8.53
CA LYS A 166 20.87 -5.01 -8.22
C LYS A 166 21.25 -4.27 -6.93
N ASP A 167 20.45 -3.27 -6.54
CA ASP A 167 20.64 -2.47 -5.32
C ASP A 167 19.95 -3.07 -4.09
N GLY A 168 19.41 -4.30 -4.18
CA GLY A 168 18.68 -4.96 -3.10
C GLY A 168 17.22 -4.52 -2.95
N SER A 169 16.76 -3.51 -3.68
CA SER A 169 15.36 -3.05 -3.63
C SER A 169 14.40 -4.06 -4.29
N PRO A 170 13.15 -4.18 -3.79
CA PRO A 170 12.16 -5.04 -4.41
C PRO A 170 11.70 -4.48 -5.76
N LYS A 171 11.56 -5.36 -6.75
CA LYS A 171 11.08 -4.97 -8.09
C LYS A 171 9.67 -4.37 -8.03
N HIS A 172 9.46 -3.31 -8.80
CA HIS A 172 8.15 -2.67 -8.91
C HIS A 172 7.16 -3.59 -9.65
N PRO A 173 5.95 -3.86 -9.10
CA PRO A 173 5.00 -4.86 -9.64
C PRO A 173 4.62 -4.62 -11.10
N LEU A 174 4.55 -3.37 -11.54
CA LEU A 174 4.17 -2.99 -12.90
C LEU A 174 5.00 -3.72 -13.97
N TYR A 175 6.28 -3.96 -13.70
CA TYR A 175 7.24 -4.51 -14.67
C TYR A 175 7.45 -6.02 -14.52
N VAL A 176 6.69 -6.68 -13.64
CA VAL A 176 6.89 -8.10 -13.35
C VAL A 176 5.77 -8.95 -13.96
N PRO A 177 6.07 -10.07 -14.68
CA PRO A 177 5.05 -10.96 -15.22
C PRO A 177 4.14 -11.55 -14.12
N TYR A 178 2.85 -11.75 -14.42
CA TYR A 178 1.90 -12.36 -13.47
C TYR A 178 2.23 -13.81 -13.05
N ALA A 179 3.03 -14.52 -13.82
CA ALA A 179 3.50 -15.86 -13.48
C ALA A 179 4.57 -15.88 -12.37
N THR A 180 5.12 -14.71 -12.01
CA THR A 180 6.13 -14.60 -10.96
C THR A 180 5.54 -14.92 -9.60
N LYS A 181 6.16 -15.83 -8.87
CA LYS A 181 5.80 -16.17 -7.49
C LYS A 181 6.50 -15.21 -6.52
N PRO A 182 5.83 -14.79 -5.43
CA PRO A 182 6.48 -13.99 -4.40
C PRO A 182 7.54 -14.81 -3.67
N THR A 183 8.63 -14.14 -3.30
CA THR A 183 9.71 -14.68 -2.47
C THR A 183 9.89 -13.82 -1.22
N ILE A 184 10.32 -14.41 -0.11
CA ILE A 184 10.58 -13.65 1.12
C ILE A 184 11.66 -12.60 0.81
N TRP A 185 11.41 -11.39 1.25
CA TRP A 185 12.37 -10.29 1.14
C TRP A 185 13.14 -10.14 2.46
N SER A 186 14.44 -9.92 2.35
CA SER A 186 15.30 -9.53 3.46
C SER A 186 15.93 -8.18 3.14
N ALA A 187 15.95 -7.29 4.12
CA ALA A 187 16.63 -6.01 3.95
C ALA A 187 18.11 -6.25 3.59
N PRO A 188 18.67 -5.49 2.64
CA PRO A 188 20.10 -5.54 2.40
C PRO A 188 20.86 -5.12 3.68
N PRO A 189 22.05 -5.70 3.92
CA PRO A 189 22.86 -5.41 5.09
C PRO A 189 23.30 -3.94 5.18
#